data_cf9dd20ab3cb102ef5001f4f91914870
#
_entry.id   cf9dd20ab3cb102ef5001f4f91914870
#
_cell.length_a   1.000
_cell.length_b   1.000
_cell.length_c   1.000
_cell.angle_alpha   90.00
_cell.angle_beta   90.00
_cell.angle_gamma   90.00
#
_symmetry.space_group_name_H-M   'P 1'
#
loop_
_entity.id
_entity.type
_entity.pdbx_description
1 polymer ?
#
loop_
_entity_poly.entity_id
_entity_poly.type
_entity_poly.pdbx_seq_one_letter_code
_entity_poly.pdbx_strand_id
1 'polypeptide(L)'
;MAEIRSLAGSMLPLARMEKVIIVGSGCAGLTAAIYAARANLSPLVLEGRQPGGQLSTTTMVENFPGFPEGIDGPQLILNMHQQAEKFGARFSYSEATDLDMAGDRLRLRADDEWLETQALIIASGASARYLGLENEEKLIGHGLTSCATCDGAFYRNVPVCVVGGGDSAAEEALFLTRFASKVYLIHRRDQLRASKIMADRVLSAQKIEPIWNTIVTRYIPDDKGEMSAVEMRNVATKEVKILPVACVFVAIGHDPNTKAFAGKLETDPEGYLLVRHLAESKHPGIFIAGDVADRVYKQAVTAAGSGCAAAIEAEKYLSGL
;
A
#
# COMPACT_ATOMS: atom_id res chain seq x y z
N MET A 1 -66.19 -9.54 -13.51
CA MET A 1 -65.17 -10.27 -12.77
C MET A 1 -63.84 -9.56 -13.09
N ALA A 2 -63.40 -8.70 -12.18
CA ALA A 2 -62.21 -7.90 -12.34
C ALA A 2 -61.02 -8.61 -11.73
N GLU A 3 -59.97 -8.80 -12.51
CA GLU A 3 -58.69 -9.35 -12.11
C GLU A 3 -57.96 -8.41 -11.14
N ILE A 4 -57.79 -8.85 -9.91
CA ILE A 4 -56.87 -8.22 -8.94
C ILE A 4 -55.48 -8.74 -9.28
N ARG A 5 -54.69 -7.95 -10.03
CA ARG A 5 -53.26 -8.18 -10.19
C ARG A 5 -52.56 -7.88 -8.86
N SER A 6 -52.04 -8.89 -8.25
CA SER A 6 -51.17 -8.85 -7.09
C SER A 6 -49.89 -8.06 -7.41
N LEU A 7 -49.76 -6.90 -6.78
CA LEU A 7 -48.50 -6.17 -6.66
C LEU A 7 -47.69 -6.83 -5.53
N ALA A 8 -47.14 -8.01 -5.81
CA ALA A 8 -46.05 -8.53 -4.99
C ALA A 8 -44.78 -7.77 -5.41
N GLY A 9 -44.55 -6.61 -4.79
CA GLY A 9 -43.25 -5.98 -4.78
C GLY A 9 -42.27 -6.97 -4.16
N SER A 10 -41.26 -7.37 -4.92
CA SER A 10 -40.14 -8.16 -4.41
C SER A 10 -39.45 -7.32 -3.34
N MET A 11 -39.78 -7.59 -2.08
CA MET A 11 -38.91 -7.13 -0.98
C MET A 11 -37.56 -7.82 -1.17
N LEU A 12 -36.58 -7.08 -1.69
CA LEU A 12 -35.19 -7.46 -1.56
C LEU A 12 -34.93 -7.80 -0.09
N PRO A 13 -34.23 -8.89 0.25
CA PRO A 13 -33.92 -9.21 1.62
C PRO A 13 -33.25 -7.97 2.23
N LEU A 14 -33.73 -7.54 3.40
CA LEU A 14 -33.15 -6.43 4.17
C LEU A 14 -31.66 -6.70 4.28
N ALA A 15 -30.85 -5.91 3.58
CA ALA A 15 -29.39 -5.98 3.66
C ALA A 15 -29.00 -5.88 5.14
N ARG A 16 -28.26 -6.86 5.64
CA ARG A 16 -27.81 -6.87 7.04
C ARG A 16 -26.95 -5.63 7.26
N MET A 17 -27.39 -4.72 8.11
CA MET A 17 -26.63 -3.54 8.46
C MET A 17 -25.44 -3.92 9.34
N GLU A 18 -24.23 -3.64 8.87
CA GLU A 18 -23.02 -3.82 9.63
C GLU A 18 -22.76 -2.62 10.55
N LYS A 19 -22.22 -2.83 11.74
CA LYS A 19 -21.78 -1.72 12.59
C LYS A 19 -20.57 -1.03 11.98
N VAL A 20 -19.57 -1.83 11.57
CA VAL A 20 -18.34 -1.35 10.96
C VAL A 20 -17.97 -2.25 9.79
N ILE A 21 -17.71 -1.65 8.64
CA ILE A 21 -17.00 -2.30 7.53
C ILE A 21 -15.59 -1.71 7.46
N ILE A 22 -14.59 -2.57 7.26
CA ILE A 22 -13.18 -2.20 7.06
C ILE A 22 -12.77 -2.65 5.67
N VAL A 23 -12.24 -1.74 4.85
CA VAL A 23 -11.76 -2.04 3.49
C VAL A 23 -10.26 -2.21 3.50
N GLY A 24 -9.79 -3.44 3.26
CA GLY A 24 -8.39 -3.83 3.23
C GLY A 24 -7.94 -4.56 4.50
N SER A 25 -7.11 -5.58 4.32
CA SER A 25 -6.54 -6.43 5.39
C SER A 25 -5.02 -6.30 5.52
N GLY A 26 -4.43 -5.19 5.10
CA GLY A 26 -3.05 -4.82 5.45
C GLY A 26 -2.93 -4.44 6.93
N CYS A 27 -1.73 -4.04 7.38
CA CYS A 27 -1.47 -3.68 8.80
C CYS A 27 -2.48 -2.66 9.35
N ALA A 28 -2.90 -1.67 8.57
CA ALA A 28 -3.90 -0.69 9.00
C ALA A 28 -5.27 -1.34 9.25
N GLY A 29 -5.77 -2.10 8.27
CA GLY A 29 -7.08 -2.75 8.36
C GLY A 29 -7.14 -3.82 9.43
N LEU A 30 -6.12 -4.67 9.54
CA LEU A 30 -6.05 -5.71 10.58
C LEU A 30 -5.94 -5.10 11.99
N THR A 31 -5.17 -4.02 12.15
CA THR A 31 -5.12 -3.32 13.44
C THR A 31 -6.48 -2.69 13.76
N ALA A 32 -7.10 -2.03 12.79
CA ALA A 32 -8.46 -1.51 12.97
C ALA A 32 -9.46 -2.62 13.35
N ALA A 33 -9.37 -3.78 12.69
CA ALA A 33 -10.21 -4.94 13.00
C ALA A 33 -10.02 -5.46 14.43
N ILE A 34 -8.77 -5.54 14.91
CA ILE A 34 -8.47 -5.94 16.28
C ILE A 34 -9.14 -4.97 17.28
N TYR A 35 -8.96 -3.66 17.10
CA TYR A 35 -9.49 -2.66 18.02
C TYR A 35 -11.01 -2.60 17.98
N ALA A 36 -11.63 -2.58 16.79
CA ALA A 36 -13.08 -2.57 16.63
C ALA A 36 -13.73 -3.85 17.19
N ALA A 37 -13.11 -5.03 16.97
CA ALA A 37 -13.62 -6.28 17.52
C ALA A 37 -13.55 -6.30 19.05
N ARG A 38 -12.45 -5.80 19.64
CA ARG A 38 -12.33 -5.67 21.10
C ARG A 38 -13.34 -4.69 21.71
N ALA A 39 -13.81 -3.72 20.93
CA ALA A 39 -14.91 -2.82 21.31
C ALA A 39 -16.31 -3.42 21.06
N ASN A 40 -16.43 -4.72 20.78
CA ASN A 40 -17.68 -5.44 20.47
C ASN A 40 -18.44 -4.86 19.26
N LEU A 41 -17.75 -4.31 18.29
CA LEU A 41 -18.34 -3.79 17.06
C LEU A 41 -18.52 -4.86 15.98
N SER A 42 -17.92 -6.07 16.16
CA SER A 42 -18.01 -7.20 15.23
C SER A 42 -17.74 -6.80 13.76
N PRO A 43 -16.59 -6.16 13.46
CA PRO A 43 -16.31 -5.59 12.16
C PRO A 43 -16.32 -6.66 11.06
N LEU A 44 -16.74 -6.26 9.85
CA LEU A 44 -16.57 -7.01 8.63
C LEU A 44 -15.39 -6.42 7.85
N VAL A 45 -14.35 -7.21 7.63
CA VAL A 45 -13.17 -6.82 6.84
C VAL A 45 -13.34 -7.32 5.40
N LEU A 46 -13.28 -6.43 4.42
CA LEU A 46 -13.22 -6.76 3.01
C LEU A 46 -11.75 -6.80 2.60
N GLU A 47 -11.22 -7.99 2.34
CA GLU A 47 -9.80 -8.21 2.09
C GLU A 47 -9.37 -7.86 0.67
N GLY A 48 -10.32 -7.89 -0.28
CA GLY A 48 -10.04 -7.66 -1.69
C GLY A 48 -9.25 -8.80 -2.34
N ARG A 49 -8.61 -8.48 -3.47
CA ARG A 49 -7.89 -9.47 -4.28
C ARG A 49 -6.53 -9.86 -3.73
N GLN A 50 -5.97 -9.05 -2.84
CA GLN A 50 -4.66 -9.29 -2.21
C GLN A 50 -4.78 -9.21 -0.69
N PRO A 51 -5.28 -10.28 -0.03
CA PRO A 51 -5.34 -10.35 1.42
C PRO A 51 -3.99 -10.11 2.07
N GLY A 52 -3.96 -9.30 3.13
CA GLY A 52 -2.73 -8.94 3.83
C GLY A 52 -1.93 -7.78 3.22
N GLY A 53 -2.32 -7.32 2.03
CA GLY A 53 -1.68 -6.18 1.35
C GLY A 53 -0.21 -6.44 1.01
N GLN A 54 0.62 -5.40 1.03
CA GLN A 54 2.02 -5.49 0.57
C GLN A 54 2.88 -6.46 1.40
N LEU A 55 2.62 -6.62 2.69
CA LEU A 55 3.39 -7.54 3.53
C LEU A 55 3.13 -9.01 3.22
N SER A 56 2.02 -9.36 2.57
CA SER A 56 1.75 -10.74 2.15
C SER A 56 2.67 -11.22 1.01
N THR A 57 3.37 -10.30 0.36
CA THR A 57 4.30 -10.59 -0.77
C THR A 57 5.75 -10.21 -0.48
N THR A 58 6.05 -9.73 0.72
CA THR A 58 7.44 -9.46 1.13
C THR A 58 8.05 -10.66 1.86
N THR A 59 9.34 -10.62 2.08
CA THR A 59 10.07 -11.65 2.82
C THR A 59 10.23 -11.22 4.29
N MET A 60 11.44 -11.03 4.77
CA MET A 60 11.74 -10.68 6.16
C MET A 60 11.40 -9.22 6.47
N VAL A 61 10.69 -8.99 7.57
CA VAL A 61 10.36 -7.67 8.13
C VAL A 61 11.13 -7.49 9.43
N GLU A 62 12.14 -6.63 9.41
CA GLU A 62 13.00 -6.38 10.58
C GLU A 62 12.65 -5.10 11.34
N ASN A 63 11.77 -4.27 10.78
CA ASN A 63 11.44 -2.95 11.30
C ASN A 63 10.03 -2.83 11.91
N PHE A 64 9.33 -3.96 12.11
CA PHE A 64 8.10 -3.99 12.88
C PHE A 64 8.42 -4.28 14.36
N PRO A 65 8.05 -3.39 15.31
CA PRO A 65 8.42 -3.56 16.71
C PRO A 65 7.85 -4.84 17.33
N GLY A 66 8.64 -5.50 18.20
CA GLY A 66 8.26 -6.71 18.91
C GLY A 66 8.90 -7.99 18.37
N PHE A 67 9.63 -7.89 17.25
CA PHE A 67 10.31 -9.03 16.60
C PHE A 67 11.81 -8.75 16.47
N PRO A 68 12.62 -9.00 17.51
CA PRO A 68 14.05 -8.65 17.50
C PRO A 68 14.86 -9.40 16.43
N GLU A 69 14.41 -10.59 16.04
CA GLU A 69 15.03 -11.39 14.96
C GLU A 69 14.34 -11.18 13.60
N GLY A 70 13.43 -10.20 13.50
CA GLY A 70 12.55 -10.05 12.35
C GLY A 70 11.41 -11.06 12.34
N ILE A 71 10.52 -10.92 11.37
CA ILE A 71 9.42 -11.85 11.12
C ILE A 71 9.15 -11.90 9.61
N ASP A 72 8.82 -13.07 9.09
CA ASP A 72 8.33 -13.20 7.72
C ASP A 72 7.05 -12.39 7.52
N GLY A 73 6.96 -11.62 6.43
CA GLY A 73 5.84 -10.72 6.18
C GLY A 73 4.48 -11.43 6.17
N PRO A 74 4.31 -12.52 5.38
CA PRO A 74 3.10 -13.35 5.42
C PRO A 74 2.77 -13.86 6.84
N GLN A 75 3.78 -14.26 7.64
CA GLN A 75 3.57 -14.72 9.00
C GLN A 75 3.09 -13.59 9.93
N LEU A 76 3.62 -12.37 9.78
CA LEU A 76 3.14 -11.21 10.53
C LEU A 76 1.66 -10.95 10.24
N ILE A 77 1.28 -10.96 8.96
CA ILE A 77 -0.11 -10.78 8.53
C ILE A 77 -1.00 -11.89 9.08
N LEU A 78 -0.57 -13.15 9.01
CA LEU A 78 -1.32 -14.28 9.56
C LEU A 78 -1.55 -14.12 11.07
N ASN A 79 -0.53 -13.70 11.81
CA ASN A 79 -0.63 -13.46 13.26
C ASN A 79 -1.66 -12.36 13.56
N MET A 80 -1.64 -11.25 12.82
CA MET A 80 -2.58 -10.14 12.99
C MET A 80 -4.00 -10.55 12.62
N HIS A 81 -4.19 -11.33 11.55
CA HIS A 81 -5.48 -11.86 11.12
C HIS A 81 -6.08 -12.76 12.20
N GLN A 82 -5.33 -13.76 12.68
CA GLN A 82 -5.74 -14.66 13.76
C GLN A 82 -6.08 -13.89 15.04
N GLN A 83 -5.32 -12.83 15.34
CA GLN A 83 -5.60 -11.98 16.49
C GLN A 83 -6.93 -11.25 16.33
N ALA A 84 -7.25 -10.73 15.14
CA ALA A 84 -8.53 -10.08 14.86
C ALA A 84 -9.71 -11.07 14.94
N GLU A 85 -9.58 -12.25 14.33
CA GLU A 85 -10.58 -13.33 14.40
C GLU A 85 -10.88 -13.76 15.85
N LYS A 86 -9.83 -13.92 16.66
CA LYS A 86 -9.95 -14.27 18.09
C LYS A 86 -10.86 -13.32 18.85
N PHE A 87 -10.93 -12.03 18.46
CA PHE A 87 -11.80 -11.03 19.07
C PHE A 87 -13.15 -10.88 18.37
N GLY A 88 -13.41 -11.64 17.30
CA GLY A 88 -14.70 -11.67 16.62
C GLY A 88 -14.79 -10.78 15.37
N ALA A 89 -13.66 -10.36 14.78
CA ALA A 89 -13.65 -9.82 13.43
C ALA A 89 -14.05 -10.90 12.42
N ARG A 90 -14.76 -10.48 11.38
CA ARG A 90 -15.22 -11.34 10.28
C ARG A 90 -14.54 -10.90 9.00
N PHE A 91 -14.24 -11.82 8.11
CA PHE A 91 -13.50 -11.58 6.89
C PHE A 91 -14.28 -12.02 5.65
N SER A 92 -14.11 -11.27 4.56
CA SER A 92 -14.64 -11.60 3.24
C SER A 92 -13.60 -11.25 2.18
N TYR A 93 -13.39 -12.14 1.21
CA TYR A 93 -12.49 -11.89 0.07
C TYR A 93 -13.05 -10.90 -0.95
N SER A 94 -14.26 -10.37 -0.72
CA SER A 94 -14.89 -9.40 -1.61
C SER A 94 -14.08 -8.11 -1.75
N GLU A 95 -14.06 -7.55 -2.96
CA GLU A 95 -13.42 -6.27 -3.28
C GLU A 95 -14.43 -5.12 -3.15
N ALA A 96 -14.05 -4.05 -2.46
CA ALA A 96 -14.83 -2.82 -2.45
C ALA A 96 -14.72 -2.13 -3.82
N THR A 97 -15.83 -1.97 -4.53
CA THR A 97 -15.86 -1.44 -5.91
C THR A 97 -16.54 -0.09 -6.04
N ASP A 98 -17.43 0.26 -5.10
CA ASP A 98 -18.19 1.49 -5.14
C ASP A 98 -18.66 1.91 -3.74
N LEU A 99 -18.88 3.21 -3.52
CA LEU A 99 -19.40 3.79 -2.28
C LEU A 99 -20.61 4.67 -2.60
N ASP A 100 -21.71 4.49 -1.89
CA ASP A 100 -22.89 5.35 -1.95
C ASP A 100 -23.17 5.96 -0.57
N MET A 101 -23.27 7.27 -0.55
CA MET A 101 -23.49 8.09 0.63
C MET A 101 -24.80 8.90 0.51
N ALA A 102 -25.73 8.45 -0.34
CA ALA A 102 -27.00 9.13 -0.52
C ALA A 102 -27.94 8.85 0.68
N GLY A 103 -28.40 9.91 1.36
CA GLY A 103 -29.22 9.82 2.54
C GLY A 103 -28.43 9.60 3.83
N ASP A 104 -29.07 8.99 4.84
CA ASP A 104 -28.52 8.82 6.18
C ASP A 104 -27.70 7.50 6.35
N ARG A 105 -27.42 6.81 5.26
CA ARG A 105 -26.78 5.49 5.27
C ARG A 105 -25.57 5.42 4.39
N LEU A 106 -24.53 4.78 4.92
CA LEU A 106 -23.35 4.41 4.12
C LEU A 106 -23.59 3.05 3.48
N ARG A 107 -23.44 2.96 2.17
CA ARG A 107 -23.50 1.70 1.43
C ARG A 107 -22.21 1.50 0.66
N LEU A 108 -21.62 0.32 0.81
CA LEU A 108 -20.42 -0.09 0.10
C LEU A 108 -20.75 -1.24 -0.84
N ARG A 109 -20.34 -1.17 -2.08
CA ARG A 109 -20.46 -2.26 -3.01
C ARG A 109 -19.27 -3.20 -2.84
N ALA A 110 -19.55 -4.43 -2.42
CA ALA A 110 -18.58 -5.50 -2.29
C ALA A 110 -18.83 -6.50 -3.44
N ASP A 111 -17.95 -6.55 -4.42
CA ASP A 111 -18.15 -7.20 -5.71
C ASP A 111 -19.49 -6.78 -6.36
N ASP A 112 -20.49 -7.65 -6.37
CA ASP A 112 -21.81 -7.39 -6.93
C ASP A 112 -22.89 -7.06 -5.90
N GLU A 113 -22.57 -7.11 -4.60
CA GLU A 113 -23.53 -6.89 -3.52
C GLU A 113 -23.34 -5.53 -2.84
N TRP A 114 -24.47 -4.90 -2.46
CA TRP A 114 -24.44 -3.69 -1.64
C TRP A 114 -24.58 -4.05 -0.17
N LEU A 115 -23.61 -3.63 0.64
CA LEU A 115 -23.61 -3.75 2.09
C LEU A 115 -23.92 -2.40 2.72
N GLU A 116 -24.79 -2.37 3.74
CA GLU A 116 -25.04 -1.18 4.54
C GLU A 116 -24.18 -1.19 5.80
N THR A 117 -23.66 -0.04 6.19
CA THR A 117 -22.85 0.10 7.42
C THR A 117 -23.12 1.41 8.15
N GLN A 118 -22.92 1.41 9.47
CA GLN A 118 -22.99 2.62 10.29
C GLN A 118 -21.68 3.38 10.29
N ALA A 119 -20.53 2.68 10.20
CA ALA A 119 -19.21 3.27 10.08
C ALA A 119 -18.37 2.51 9.05
N LEU A 120 -17.53 3.23 8.31
CA LEU A 120 -16.64 2.69 7.28
C LEU A 120 -15.21 3.10 7.60
N ILE A 121 -14.29 2.13 7.68
CA ILE A 121 -12.85 2.38 7.79
C ILE A 121 -12.20 2.01 6.46
N ILE A 122 -11.58 2.98 5.79
CA ILE A 122 -10.88 2.78 4.52
C ILE A 122 -9.41 2.59 4.81
N ALA A 123 -8.92 1.37 4.62
CA ALA A 123 -7.54 0.93 4.83
C ALA A 123 -7.00 0.20 3.60
N SER A 124 -7.42 0.63 2.41
CA SER A 124 -7.14 -0.02 1.12
C SER A 124 -5.69 0.09 0.66
N GLY A 125 -4.87 0.90 1.34
CA GLY A 125 -3.44 1.03 1.09
C GLY A 125 -3.10 1.76 -0.21
N ALA A 126 -1.84 1.57 -0.65
CA ALA A 126 -1.33 2.06 -1.93
C ALA A 126 -0.49 0.97 -2.58
N SER A 127 -0.48 0.91 -3.91
CA SER A 127 0.28 -0.04 -4.68
C SER A 127 1.53 0.61 -5.25
N ALA A 128 2.69 -0.02 -5.06
CA ALA A 128 3.92 0.45 -5.66
C ALA A 128 3.83 0.34 -7.19
N ARG A 129 4.36 1.35 -7.88
CA ARG A 129 4.53 1.29 -9.33
C ARG A 129 5.81 0.53 -9.65
N TYR A 130 5.69 -0.41 -10.54
CA TYR A 130 6.82 -1.14 -11.10
C TYR A 130 7.01 -0.79 -12.58
N LEU A 131 8.05 -1.36 -13.22
CA LEU A 131 8.38 -1.04 -14.61
C LEU A 131 7.53 -1.81 -15.63
N GLY A 132 6.81 -2.84 -15.20
CA GLY A 132 6.01 -3.73 -16.06
C GLY A 132 6.88 -4.64 -16.93
N LEU A 133 8.06 -5.04 -16.44
CA LEU A 133 8.99 -5.89 -17.15
C LEU A 133 8.72 -7.38 -16.87
N GLU A 134 9.20 -8.23 -17.74
CA GLU A 134 9.10 -9.68 -17.58
C GLU A 134 9.75 -10.15 -16.27
N ASN A 135 9.13 -11.12 -15.60
CA ASN A 135 9.53 -11.72 -14.33
C ASN A 135 9.51 -10.77 -13.11
N GLU A 136 8.94 -9.58 -13.23
CA GLU A 136 8.90 -8.59 -12.17
C GLU A 136 8.28 -9.15 -10.88
N GLU A 137 7.11 -9.78 -10.96
CA GLU A 137 6.40 -10.36 -9.80
C GLU A 137 7.21 -11.44 -9.08
N LYS A 138 8.03 -12.21 -9.80
CA LYS A 138 8.86 -13.27 -9.22
C LYS A 138 10.08 -12.73 -8.47
N LEU A 139 10.52 -11.54 -8.82
CA LEU A 139 11.69 -10.90 -8.24
C LEU A 139 11.37 -9.99 -7.05
N ILE A 140 10.09 -9.66 -6.83
CA ILE A 140 9.67 -8.92 -5.63
C ILE A 140 10.04 -9.73 -4.39
N GLY A 141 10.84 -9.15 -3.49
CA GLY A 141 11.43 -9.84 -2.34
C GLY A 141 12.70 -10.66 -2.65
N HIS A 142 13.05 -10.81 -3.94
CA HIS A 142 14.23 -11.54 -4.45
C HIS A 142 15.19 -10.60 -5.20
N GLY A 143 15.47 -9.43 -4.61
CA GLY A 143 16.31 -8.39 -5.18
C GLY A 143 15.55 -7.35 -6.03
N LEU A 144 14.23 -7.34 -6.01
CA LEU A 144 13.40 -6.26 -6.53
C LEU A 144 12.48 -5.75 -5.43
N THR A 145 12.50 -4.44 -5.18
CA THR A 145 11.71 -3.82 -4.11
C THR A 145 11.36 -2.37 -4.47
N SER A 146 10.40 -1.81 -3.75
CA SER A 146 10.01 -0.39 -3.83
C SER A 146 10.24 0.35 -2.51
N CYS A 147 10.98 -0.23 -1.55
CA CYS A 147 11.16 0.32 -0.22
C CYS A 147 12.61 0.21 0.26
N ALA A 148 13.39 1.29 0.13
CA ALA A 148 14.77 1.32 0.61
C ALA A 148 14.88 1.23 2.14
N THR A 149 13.93 1.82 2.88
CA THR A 149 13.91 1.78 4.34
C THR A 149 13.55 0.41 4.90
N CYS A 150 12.86 -0.43 4.12
CA CYS A 150 12.53 -1.80 4.48
C CYS A 150 13.73 -2.73 4.25
N ASP A 151 14.27 -2.70 3.02
CA ASP A 151 15.14 -3.76 2.51
C ASP A 151 16.60 -3.34 2.37
N GLY A 152 16.92 -2.05 2.47
CA GLY A 152 18.28 -1.53 2.25
C GLY A 152 19.33 -2.17 3.17
N ALA A 153 18.96 -2.56 4.39
CA ALA A 153 19.86 -3.19 5.34
C ALA A 153 20.34 -4.59 4.91
N PHE A 154 19.61 -5.30 4.07
CA PHE A 154 19.99 -6.62 3.55
C PHE A 154 21.12 -6.56 2.51
N TYR A 155 21.30 -5.40 1.84
CA TYR A 155 22.24 -5.23 0.72
C TYR A 155 23.52 -4.50 1.15
N ARG A 156 24.15 -4.98 2.25
CA ARG A 156 25.39 -4.41 2.77
C ARG A 156 26.59 -4.77 1.91
N ASN A 157 27.40 -3.74 1.60
CA ASN A 157 28.67 -3.88 0.85
C ASN A 157 28.54 -4.49 -0.56
N VAL A 158 27.33 -4.48 -1.13
CA VAL A 158 27.07 -4.88 -2.53
C VAL A 158 26.56 -3.70 -3.34
N PRO A 159 26.72 -3.71 -4.69
CA PRO A 159 26.16 -2.68 -5.55
C PRO A 159 24.64 -2.86 -5.69
N VAL A 160 23.92 -1.76 -5.66
CA VAL A 160 22.47 -1.71 -5.88
C VAL A 160 22.12 -0.63 -6.89
N CYS A 161 20.92 -0.68 -7.47
CA CYS A 161 20.43 0.43 -8.25
C CYS A 161 19.08 0.95 -7.76
N VAL A 162 18.85 2.25 -7.96
CA VAL A 162 17.57 2.93 -7.76
C VAL A 162 17.07 3.39 -9.13
N VAL A 163 15.83 3.05 -9.45
CA VAL A 163 15.20 3.51 -10.69
C VAL A 163 14.19 4.60 -10.36
N GLY A 164 14.47 5.82 -10.80
CA GLY A 164 13.61 6.96 -10.50
C GLY A 164 14.29 8.29 -10.78
N GLY A 165 13.70 9.39 -10.28
CA GLY A 165 14.30 10.72 -10.47
C GLY A 165 13.54 11.86 -9.79
N GLY A 166 12.53 11.53 -8.97
CA GLY A 166 11.86 12.46 -8.05
C GLY A 166 12.52 12.48 -6.67
N ASP A 167 11.93 13.22 -5.73
CA ASP A 167 12.43 13.32 -4.35
C ASP A 167 12.53 11.95 -3.68
N SER A 168 11.53 11.08 -3.81
CA SER A 168 11.58 9.71 -3.27
C SER A 168 12.79 8.92 -3.77
N ALA A 169 13.09 8.96 -5.07
CA ALA A 169 14.27 8.28 -5.61
C ALA A 169 15.59 8.85 -5.08
N ALA A 170 15.64 10.17 -4.89
CA ALA A 170 16.79 10.86 -4.30
C ALA A 170 16.99 10.49 -2.83
N GLU A 171 15.91 10.46 -2.04
CA GLU A 171 15.91 10.06 -0.63
C GLU A 171 16.34 8.59 -0.48
N GLU A 172 15.78 7.69 -1.27
CA GLU A 172 16.14 6.27 -1.25
C GLU A 172 17.60 6.04 -1.64
N ALA A 173 18.08 6.71 -2.72
CA ALA A 173 19.48 6.60 -3.13
C ALA A 173 20.42 7.08 -2.03
N LEU A 174 20.12 8.21 -1.38
CA LEU A 174 20.91 8.72 -0.25
C LEU A 174 20.87 7.76 0.96
N PHE A 175 19.70 7.23 1.28
CA PHE A 175 19.54 6.26 2.37
C PHE A 175 20.39 5.01 2.16
N LEU A 176 20.38 4.45 0.95
CA LEU A 176 21.12 3.25 0.58
C LEU A 176 22.65 3.43 0.65
N THR A 177 23.17 4.65 0.58
CA THR A 177 24.64 4.89 0.76
C THR A 177 25.16 4.43 2.12
N ARG A 178 24.27 4.28 3.11
CA ARG A 178 24.62 3.79 4.46
C ARG A 178 24.99 2.31 4.47
N PHE A 179 24.52 1.57 3.49
CA PHE A 179 24.64 0.09 3.45
C PHE A 179 25.43 -0.37 2.21
N ALA A 180 24.99 0.03 1.03
CA ALA A 180 25.53 -0.42 -0.24
C ALA A 180 26.99 0.03 -0.45
N SER A 181 27.75 -0.76 -1.21
CA SER A 181 29.09 -0.35 -1.66
C SER A 181 29.00 0.73 -2.73
N LYS A 182 27.99 0.67 -3.59
CA LYS A 182 27.70 1.59 -4.68
C LYS A 182 26.20 1.67 -4.92
N VAL A 183 25.68 2.84 -5.22
CA VAL A 183 24.27 3.08 -5.59
C VAL A 183 24.25 3.67 -7.00
N TYR A 184 23.70 2.94 -7.96
CA TYR A 184 23.46 3.46 -9.31
C TYR A 184 22.06 4.06 -9.38
N LEU A 185 21.97 5.38 -9.71
CA LEU A 185 20.68 6.06 -9.87
C LEU A 185 20.33 6.14 -11.36
N ILE A 186 19.47 5.24 -11.82
CA ILE A 186 19.07 5.13 -13.23
C ILE A 186 17.91 6.07 -13.50
N HIS A 187 18.10 7.05 -14.37
CA HIS A 187 17.06 8.01 -14.74
C HIS A 187 16.93 8.18 -16.25
N ARG A 188 15.68 8.20 -16.72
CA ARG A 188 15.34 8.29 -18.16
C ARG A 188 15.61 9.66 -18.79
N ARG A 189 15.92 10.69 -18.00
CA ARG A 189 16.23 12.06 -18.44
C ARG A 189 17.69 12.40 -18.10
N ASP A 190 18.13 13.56 -18.52
CA ASP A 190 19.46 14.11 -18.29
C ASP A 190 19.62 14.84 -16.94
N GLN A 191 18.52 15.00 -16.19
CA GLN A 191 18.50 15.66 -14.88
C GLN A 191 17.38 15.12 -13.99
N LEU A 192 17.55 15.17 -12.67
CA LEU A 192 16.54 14.81 -11.68
C LEU A 192 15.36 15.79 -11.71
N ARG A 193 14.18 15.29 -11.36
CA ARG A 193 12.98 16.08 -11.07
C ARG A 193 12.83 16.38 -9.59
N ALA A 194 13.73 15.84 -8.77
CA ALA A 194 13.77 16.10 -7.34
C ALA A 194 13.98 17.59 -7.07
N SER A 195 13.65 18.05 -5.88
CA SER A 195 13.94 19.38 -5.41
C SER A 195 15.45 19.67 -5.57
N LYS A 196 15.81 20.93 -5.82
CA LYS A 196 17.22 21.30 -6.05
C LYS A 196 18.13 20.84 -4.92
N ILE A 197 17.68 20.99 -3.67
CA ILE A 197 18.44 20.56 -2.48
C ILE A 197 18.71 19.06 -2.51
N MET A 198 17.72 18.26 -2.86
CA MET A 198 17.87 16.80 -2.92
C MET A 198 18.75 16.38 -4.10
N ALA A 199 18.57 16.99 -5.26
CA ALA A 199 19.42 16.76 -6.42
C ALA A 199 20.88 17.06 -6.13
N ASP A 200 21.19 18.22 -5.52
CA ASP A 200 22.55 18.62 -5.16
C ASP A 200 23.18 17.63 -4.15
N ARG A 201 22.42 17.14 -3.18
CA ARG A 201 22.88 16.11 -2.22
C ARG A 201 23.21 14.78 -2.92
N VAL A 202 22.36 14.33 -3.82
CA VAL A 202 22.58 13.10 -4.60
C VAL A 202 23.85 13.23 -5.44
N LEU A 203 23.99 14.34 -6.17
CA LEU A 203 25.13 14.56 -7.08
C LEU A 203 26.46 14.75 -6.35
N SER A 204 26.43 15.18 -5.09
CA SER A 204 27.64 15.31 -4.25
C SER A 204 27.99 14.01 -3.48
N ALA A 205 27.11 13.01 -3.46
CA ALA A 205 27.34 11.80 -2.69
C ALA A 205 28.33 10.85 -3.41
N GLN A 206 29.46 10.55 -2.78
CA GLN A 206 30.55 9.75 -3.37
C GLN A 206 30.14 8.34 -3.81
N LYS A 207 29.17 7.74 -3.13
CA LYS A 207 28.69 6.39 -3.42
C LYS A 207 27.60 6.34 -4.49
N ILE A 208 27.01 7.48 -4.86
CA ILE A 208 25.94 7.54 -5.86
C ILE A 208 26.53 7.83 -7.23
N GLU A 209 26.16 7.04 -8.21
CA GLU A 209 26.51 7.25 -9.61
C GLU A 209 25.23 7.38 -10.45
N PRO A 210 24.91 8.61 -10.91
CA PRO A 210 23.78 8.82 -11.80
C PRO A 210 24.04 8.23 -13.19
N ILE A 211 23.05 7.48 -13.70
CA ILE A 211 23.07 6.96 -15.08
C ILE A 211 21.91 7.64 -15.82
N TRP A 212 22.27 8.65 -16.58
CA TRP A 212 21.32 9.52 -17.28
C TRP A 212 20.82 8.94 -18.59
N ASN A 213 19.68 9.47 -19.05
CA ASN A 213 19.07 9.10 -20.34
C ASN A 213 18.92 7.58 -20.51
N THR A 214 18.67 6.86 -19.42
CA THR A 214 18.72 5.40 -19.40
C THR A 214 17.48 4.82 -18.73
N ILE A 215 16.99 3.74 -19.32
CA ILE A 215 15.88 2.93 -18.78
C ILE A 215 16.36 1.51 -18.56
N VAL A 216 15.81 0.83 -17.56
CA VAL A 216 15.94 -0.62 -17.39
C VAL A 216 14.99 -1.29 -18.38
N THR A 217 15.48 -2.30 -19.11
CA THR A 217 14.73 -3.03 -20.14
C THR A 217 14.50 -4.49 -19.77
N ARG A 218 15.32 -5.04 -18.86
CA ARG A 218 15.16 -6.42 -18.39
C ARG A 218 15.85 -6.60 -17.04
N TYR A 219 15.24 -7.39 -16.18
CA TYR A 219 15.86 -7.94 -14.97
C TYR A 219 16.55 -9.25 -15.30
N ILE A 220 17.70 -9.49 -14.72
CA ILE A 220 18.52 -10.68 -14.95
C ILE A 220 18.71 -11.38 -13.61
N PRO A 221 17.92 -12.43 -13.30
CA PRO A 221 18.14 -13.25 -12.13
C PRO A 221 19.34 -14.19 -12.32
N ASP A 222 19.88 -14.67 -11.21
CA ASP A 222 20.83 -15.78 -11.17
C ASP A 222 20.11 -17.16 -11.25
N ASP A 223 20.88 -18.23 -11.13
CA ASP A 223 20.36 -19.61 -11.17
C ASP A 223 19.46 -19.95 -9.96
N LYS A 224 19.47 -19.13 -8.91
CA LYS A 224 18.64 -19.28 -7.72
C LYS A 224 17.37 -18.43 -7.76
N GLY A 225 17.22 -17.60 -8.78
CA GLY A 225 16.11 -16.69 -8.93
C GLY A 225 16.29 -15.33 -8.24
N GLU A 226 17.48 -15.06 -7.70
CA GLU A 226 17.81 -13.78 -7.07
C GLU A 226 18.33 -12.77 -8.11
N MET A 227 18.10 -11.46 -7.87
CA MET A 227 18.61 -10.42 -8.76
C MET A 227 20.14 -10.47 -8.87
N SER A 228 20.66 -10.49 -10.09
CA SER A 228 22.11 -10.46 -10.34
C SER A 228 22.57 -9.29 -11.21
N ALA A 229 21.71 -8.82 -12.11
CA ALA A 229 22.00 -7.69 -12.98
C ALA A 229 20.72 -7.08 -13.56
N VAL A 230 20.85 -5.90 -14.15
CA VAL A 230 19.83 -5.31 -15.03
C VAL A 230 20.41 -5.06 -16.41
N GLU A 231 19.59 -5.29 -17.43
CA GLU A 231 19.85 -4.77 -18.76
C GLU A 231 19.26 -3.36 -18.84
N MET A 232 20.07 -2.43 -19.29
CA MET A 232 19.65 -1.03 -19.45
C MET A 232 19.93 -0.54 -20.86
N ARG A 233 19.10 0.39 -21.32
CA ARG A 233 19.23 1.00 -22.64
C ARG A 233 19.25 2.52 -22.53
N ASN A 234 20.24 3.15 -23.12
CA ASN A 234 20.25 4.58 -23.27
C ASN A 234 19.15 5.02 -24.27
N VAL A 235 18.29 5.97 -23.87
CA VAL A 235 17.14 6.40 -24.68
C VAL A 235 17.54 7.23 -25.89
N ALA A 236 18.70 7.90 -25.86
CA ALA A 236 19.23 8.73 -26.94
C ALA A 236 20.07 7.90 -27.92
N THR A 237 21.12 7.23 -27.43
CA THR A 237 22.07 6.49 -28.25
C THR A 237 21.63 5.08 -28.65
N LYS A 238 20.59 4.55 -27.94
CA LYS A 238 20.11 3.16 -28.06
C LYS A 238 21.12 2.09 -27.63
N GLU A 239 22.25 2.49 -27.09
CA GLU A 239 23.26 1.57 -26.54
C GLU A 239 22.64 0.74 -25.40
N VAL A 240 22.91 -0.56 -25.42
CA VAL A 240 22.47 -1.51 -24.40
C VAL A 240 23.66 -1.95 -23.56
N LYS A 241 23.49 -1.95 -22.24
CA LYS A 241 24.50 -2.39 -21.28
C LYS A 241 23.89 -3.27 -20.21
N ILE A 242 24.68 -4.18 -19.68
CA ILE A 242 24.34 -4.98 -18.50
C ILE A 242 25.07 -4.37 -17.30
N LEU A 243 24.33 -4.09 -16.24
CA LEU A 243 24.84 -3.58 -14.98
C LEU A 243 24.63 -4.63 -13.88
N PRO A 244 25.71 -5.22 -13.34
CA PRO A 244 25.62 -6.14 -12.21
C PRO A 244 25.17 -5.38 -10.94
N VAL A 245 24.08 -5.82 -10.34
CA VAL A 245 23.52 -5.27 -9.08
C VAL A 245 22.82 -6.37 -8.31
N ALA A 246 22.94 -6.34 -6.99
CA ALA A 246 22.28 -7.30 -6.12
C ALA A 246 20.80 -6.95 -5.84
N CYS A 247 20.41 -5.69 -6.06
CA CYS A 247 19.04 -5.26 -5.86
C CYS A 247 18.67 -4.06 -6.72
N VAL A 248 17.40 -4.01 -7.12
CA VAL A 248 16.76 -2.89 -7.80
C VAL A 248 15.68 -2.29 -6.91
N PHE A 249 15.84 -1.04 -6.53
CA PHE A 249 14.85 -0.25 -5.82
C PHE A 249 14.05 0.58 -6.83
N VAL A 250 12.77 0.27 -7.01
CA VAL A 250 11.91 0.94 -7.99
C VAL A 250 11.19 2.12 -7.32
N ALA A 251 11.76 3.32 -7.46
CA ALA A 251 11.30 4.55 -6.82
C ALA A 251 10.60 5.49 -7.83
N ILE A 252 9.57 4.98 -8.53
CA ILE A 252 8.79 5.72 -9.53
C ILE A 252 7.40 6.16 -9.03
N GLY A 253 7.12 5.94 -7.75
CA GLY A 253 5.90 6.34 -7.05
C GLY A 253 4.97 5.20 -6.70
N HIS A 254 3.85 5.56 -6.10
CA HIS A 254 2.78 4.65 -5.69
C HIS A 254 1.46 5.18 -6.22
N ASP A 255 0.49 4.28 -6.38
CA ASP A 255 -0.91 4.60 -6.68
C ASP A 255 -1.75 4.28 -5.44
N PRO A 256 -2.39 5.27 -4.79
CA PRO A 256 -3.31 4.99 -3.70
C PRO A 256 -4.53 4.22 -4.23
N ASN A 257 -4.97 3.21 -3.47
CA ASN A 257 -6.08 2.34 -3.86
C ASN A 257 -7.43 3.01 -3.55
N THR A 258 -7.73 4.10 -4.26
CA THR A 258 -8.89 4.97 -4.03
C THR A 258 -9.97 4.84 -5.09
N LYS A 259 -9.85 3.92 -6.04
CA LYS A 259 -10.75 3.79 -7.19
C LYS A 259 -12.23 3.68 -6.81
N ALA A 260 -12.55 2.89 -5.78
CA ALA A 260 -13.92 2.72 -5.27
C ALA A 260 -14.51 4.00 -4.67
N PHE A 261 -13.68 4.97 -4.31
CA PHE A 261 -14.04 6.20 -3.62
C PHE A 261 -13.90 7.45 -4.50
N ALA A 262 -13.49 7.27 -5.77
CA ALA A 262 -13.21 8.37 -6.70
C ALA A 262 -14.44 9.26 -6.91
N GLY A 263 -14.26 10.59 -6.80
CA GLY A 263 -15.33 11.57 -6.92
C GLY A 263 -16.33 11.62 -5.75
N LYS A 264 -16.15 10.78 -4.71
CA LYS A 264 -17.02 10.69 -3.54
C LYS A 264 -16.35 11.18 -2.28
N LEU A 265 -15.07 10.91 -2.13
CA LEU A 265 -14.24 11.42 -1.04
C LEU A 265 -13.20 12.39 -1.57
N GLU A 266 -12.78 13.32 -0.70
CA GLU A 266 -11.75 14.28 -1.03
C GLU A 266 -10.38 13.61 -1.16
N THR A 267 -9.67 13.94 -2.23
CA THR A 267 -8.30 13.49 -2.48
C THR A 267 -7.38 14.68 -2.69
N ASP A 268 -6.09 14.44 -2.48
CA ASP A 268 -5.05 15.36 -2.95
C ASP A 268 -4.83 15.23 -4.47
N PRO A 269 -3.96 16.06 -5.07
CA PRO A 269 -3.66 15.98 -6.50
C PRO A 269 -3.02 14.65 -6.96
N GLU A 270 -2.46 13.86 -6.04
CA GLU A 270 -1.84 12.57 -6.29
C GLU A 270 -2.80 11.40 -6.08
N GLY A 271 -4.05 11.70 -5.65
CA GLY A 271 -5.12 10.73 -5.46
C GLY A 271 -5.22 10.10 -4.06
N TYR A 272 -4.39 10.53 -3.10
CA TYR A 272 -4.48 10.08 -1.71
C TYR A 272 -5.68 10.69 -1.00
N LEU A 273 -6.38 9.89 -0.19
CA LEU A 273 -7.53 10.37 0.59
C LEU A 273 -7.08 11.40 1.63
N LEU A 274 -7.88 12.46 1.80
CA LEU A 274 -7.59 13.51 2.77
C LEU A 274 -8.16 13.15 4.15
N VAL A 275 -7.26 13.10 5.14
CA VAL A 275 -7.59 12.98 6.56
C VAL A 275 -7.68 14.38 7.16
N ARG A 276 -8.78 14.70 7.87
CA ARG A 276 -8.99 16.01 8.49
C ARG A 276 -8.51 16.07 9.93
N HIS A 277 -8.94 15.13 10.74
CA HIS A 277 -8.57 15.06 12.15
C HIS A 277 -8.33 13.59 12.51
N LEU A 278 -7.15 13.28 13.04
CA LEU A 278 -6.70 11.92 13.41
C LEU A 278 -6.91 10.88 12.30
N ALA A 279 -8.13 10.42 12.07
CA ALA A 279 -8.50 9.45 11.06
C ALA A 279 -9.78 9.82 10.29
N GLU A 280 -10.42 10.95 10.60
CA GLU A 280 -11.72 11.33 10.04
C GLU A 280 -11.62 11.81 8.59
N SER A 281 -12.57 11.43 7.77
CA SER A 281 -12.82 12.08 6.48
C SER A 281 -13.73 13.31 6.67
N LYS A 282 -14.10 13.99 5.57
CA LYS A 282 -15.13 15.03 5.58
C LYS A 282 -16.52 14.48 5.94
N HIS A 283 -16.78 13.23 5.63
CA HIS A 283 -18.07 12.61 5.84
C HIS A 283 -18.13 11.92 7.19
N PRO A 284 -19.13 12.26 8.03
CA PRO A 284 -19.35 11.58 9.30
C PRO A 284 -19.47 10.07 9.09
N GLY A 285 -18.88 9.28 9.99
CA GLY A 285 -18.90 7.82 9.92
C GLY A 285 -17.92 7.19 8.94
N ILE A 286 -17.10 7.99 8.22
CA ILE A 286 -16.04 7.47 7.34
C ILE A 286 -14.66 7.84 7.88
N PHE A 287 -13.84 6.83 8.14
CA PHE A 287 -12.50 6.92 8.70
C PHE A 287 -11.48 6.37 7.72
N ILE A 288 -10.25 6.89 7.76
CA ILE A 288 -9.21 6.59 6.79
C ILE A 288 -7.94 6.20 7.55
N ALA A 289 -7.27 5.14 7.11
CA ALA A 289 -6.06 4.62 7.74
C ALA A 289 -5.06 4.03 6.74
N GLY A 290 -3.79 4.14 7.06
CA GLY A 290 -2.68 3.56 6.29
C GLY A 290 -2.34 4.30 5.01
N ASP A 291 -1.68 3.59 4.12
CA ASP A 291 -1.02 4.17 2.95
C ASP A 291 -1.97 4.79 1.92
N VAL A 292 -3.27 4.55 2.02
CA VAL A 292 -4.28 5.22 1.19
C VAL A 292 -4.33 6.74 1.43
N ALA A 293 -3.79 7.20 2.56
CA ALA A 293 -3.66 8.62 2.94
C ALA A 293 -2.21 9.02 3.29
N ASP A 294 -1.33 8.07 3.56
CA ASP A 294 0.07 8.35 3.91
C ASP A 294 0.94 8.41 2.66
N ARG A 295 1.32 9.64 2.26
CA ARG A 295 2.26 9.86 1.14
C ARG A 295 3.73 9.74 1.55
N VAL A 296 4.02 9.83 2.86
CA VAL A 296 5.36 10.11 3.37
C VAL A 296 6.03 8.85 3.90
N TYR A 297 5.42 8.20 4.86
CA TYR A 297 6.09 7.12 5.61
C TYR A 297 5.93 5.76 4.95
N LYS A 298 4.72 5.37 4.65
CA LYS A 298 4.38 4.05 4.05
C LYS A 298 5.05 2.89 4.79
N GLN A 299 4.94 2.89 6.11
CA GLN A 299 5.53 1.88 6.97
C GLN A 299 4.45 1.04 7.65
N ALA A 300 4.71 -0.24 7.86
CA ALA A 300 3.78 -1.16 8.52
C ALA A 300 3.35 -0.65 9.90
N VAL A 301 4.28 -0.08 10.68
CA VAL A 301 4.01 0.42 12.02
C VAL A 301 3.18 1.71 12.01
N THR A 302 3.40 2.64 11.06
CA THR A 302 2.56 3.84 10.92
C THR A 302 1.16 3.49 10.42
N ALA A 303 1.06 2.54 9.49
CA ALA A 303 -0.21 1.98 9.03
C ALA A 303 -0.98 1.34 10.20
N ALA A 304 -0.35 0.51 11.01
CA ALA A 304 -0.95 -0.08 12.20
C ALA A 304 -1.43 0.98 13.19
N GLY A 305 -0.60 2.00 13.46
CA GLY A 305 -0.96 3.11 14.35
C GLY A 305 -2.18 3.91 13.85
N SER A 306 -2.25 4.19 12.55
CA SER A 306 -3.41 4.89 11.96
C SER A 306 -4.67 4.00 11.96
N GLY A 307 -4.54 2.68 11.78
CA GLY A 307 -5.64 1.73 11.92
C GLY A 307 -6.22 1.70 13.34
N CYS A 308 -5.35 1.75 14.36
CA CYS A 308 -5.77 1.89 15.75
C CYS A 308 -6.58 3.20 15.95
N ALA A 309 -6.07 4.33 15.46
CA ALA A 309 -6.75 5.62 15.57
C ALA A 309 -8.12 5.58 14.88
N ALA A 310 -8.20 5.07 13.67
CA ALA A 310 -9.46 4.96 12.91
C ALA A 310 -10.52 4.12 13.63
N ALA A 311 -10.12 3.01 14.24
CA ALA A 311 -11.05 2.15 14.99
C ALA A 311 -11.56 2.82 16.26
N ILE A 312 -10.72 3.57 16.98
CA ILE A 312 -11.11 4.31 18.19
C ILE A 312 -12.07 5.44 17.82
N GLU A 313 -11.79 6.20 16.75
CA GLU A 313 -12.70 7.27 16.31
C GLU A 313 -14.03 6.70 15.79
N ALA A 314 -14.02 5.54 15.10
CA ALA A 314 -15.24 4.86 14.69
C ALA A 314 -16.08 4.40 15.90
N GLU A 315 -15.44 3.90 16.95
CA GLU A 315 -16.12 3.50 18.19
C GLU A 315 -16.75 4.69 18.91
N LYS A 316 -16.03 5.81 19.04
CA LYS A 316 -16.59 7.05 19.60
C LYS A 316 -17.79 7.57 18.80
N TYR A 317 -17.66 7.58 17.47
CA TYR A 317 -18.76 7.99 16.58
C TYR A 317 -20.02 7.13 16.78
N LEU A 318 -19.87 5.81 16.87
CA LEU A 318 -20.98 4.88 17.05
C LEU A 318 -21.61 4.94 18.45
N SER A 319 -20.84 5.33 19.46
CA SER A 319 -21.31 5.51 20.83
C SER A 319 -21.92 6.90 21.07
N GLY A 320 -21.80 7.83 20.15
CA GLY A 320 -22.27 9.20 20.26
C GLY A 320 -21.42 10.06 21.18
N LEU A 321 -20.15 9.73 21.38
CA LEU A 321 -19.19 10.42 22.24
C LEU A 321 -18.37 11.48 21.47
#